data_99ad4a788caed3de6b834d25811b27f6
#
_entry.id   99ad4a788caed3de6b834d25811b27f6
#
_cell.length_a   1.000
_cell.length_b   1.000
_cell.length_c   1.000
_cell.angle_alpha   90.00
_cell.angle_beta   90.00
_cell.angle_gamma   90.00
#
_symmetry.space_group_name_H-M   'P 1'
#
loop_
_entity.id
_entity.type
_entity.pdbx_description
1 polymer ?
#
loop_
_entity_poly.entity_id
_entity_poly.type
_entity_poly.pdbx_seq_one_letter_code
_entity_poly.pdbx_strand_id
1 'polypeptide(L)'
;MRRTQIHRLKFVLWGLLALLMIAGALVLTSCVHRHEFGQWVTVKRPTCTEKGLHERRCECGQVRQDIIPALSHKEGGWVTVTPPTCTSEGSRTKSCMTCHTVMATQSIAKLDHKTVYHLGMEPSCEESGWSAYHTCLNCDYTTYKEIAPLGHNEVLHTGEAPTCTEEGYRDYVTCSRCSYTTYETIPATGHDIKNGECRTCDWAEESVGLQFSSNDDGTCEVVGIGTFAGTRLVIPATSPDGETVIAIGRSAFNDCKTITSVVIPEGVTTIKAYAFYKCSKLTQITISDSVTTIEGGAFNGCSALTELILPVKLTTLRNGVFMDCIKLKGIVIPEGVTALDKGMFNACLSLESVTLPETMTTLGGNSFYQCIALKTIILPDSMTNIGAATFQRCESLESIVIGSGVKTIDRAAFAECTALSAVFYRGTEADRNEIRINAESNQTLLEATWYYYSETEPTTEGNFWHYVDGVPTVWGNEHPSPRTED
;
A
#
# COMPACT_ATOMS: atom_id res chain seq x y z
N MET A 1 -18.21 -63.35 13.16
CA MET A 1 -19.26 -63.90 14.02
C MET A 1 -20.60 -63.29 13.62
N ARG A 2 -21.50 -64.19 13.12
CA ARG A 2 -22.98 -64.16 13.09
C ARG A 2 -23.62 -62.92 12.40
N ARG A 3 -24.10 -62.94 11.12
CA ARG A 3 -25.21 -63.77 10.55
C ARG A 3 -26.36 -64.02 11.53
N THR A 4 -27.53 -63.57 11.06
CA THR A 4 -28.94 -63.87 11.36
C THR A 4 -29.70 -62.67 11.94
N GLN A 5 -30.51 -62.00 11.10
CA GLN A 5 -31.97 -62.13 11.07
C GLN A 5 -32.56 -61.35 9.90
N ILE A 6 -32.65 -62.05 8.78
CA ILE A 6 -33.68 -61.81 7.74
C ILE A 6 -34.60 -63.03 7.82
N HIS A 7 -35.82 -62.85 8.27
CA HIS A 7 -36.99 -63.65 8.08
C HIS A 7 -37.99 -63.31 9.16
N ARG A 8 -38.92 -62.45 8.86
CA ARG A 8 -40.32 -62.48 9.35
C ARG A 8 -40.92 -61.07 9.11
N LEU A 9 -41.47 -60.92 7.88
CA LEU A 9 -42.65 -60.06 7.61
C LEU A 9 -43.07 -60.21 6.16
N LYS A 10 -43.36 -61.44 5.80
CA LYS A 10 -44.07 -61.79 4.53
C LYS A 10 -45.16 -62.75 4.86
N PHE A 11 -46.13 -62.39 5.65
CA PHE A 11 -47.35 -63.22 5.83
C PHE A 11 -48.46 -62.44 6.57
N VAL A 12 -48.86 -61.27 6.14
CA VAL A 12 -50.10 -60.60 6.54
C VAL A 12 -50.53 -59.62 5.44
N LEU A 13 -50.66 -60.05 4.21
CA LEU A 13 -51.28 -59.20 3.19
C LEU A 13 -51.98 -60.09 2.11
N TRP A 14 -52.55 -61.18 2.52
CA TRP A 14 -53.37 -62.04 1.63
C TRP A 14 -54.69 -62.50 2.25
N GLY A 15 -55.34 -61.66 3.07
CA GLY A 15 -56.52 -62.00 3.81
C GLY A 15 -57.64 -60.96 3.79
N LEU A 16 -57.70 -60.05 2.82
CA LEU A 16 -58.77 -59.03 2.79
C LEU A 16 -59.19 -58.65 1.36
N LEU A 17 -59.25 -59.62 0.49
CA LEU A 17 -59.73 -59.44 -0.91
C LEU A 17 -60.75 -60.51 -1.30
N ALA A 18 -61.62 -60.88 -0.39
CA ALA A 18 -62.70 -61.79 -0.69
C ALA A 18 -63.86 -61.60 0.30
N LEU A 19 -64.52 -60.46 0.23
CA LEU A 19 -65.89 -60.31 0.80
C LEU A 19 -66.39 -58.89 0.51
N LEU A 20 -66.95 -58.72 -0.69
CA LEU A 20 -67.95 -57.66 -1.00
C LEU A 20 -68.28 -57.70 -2.49
N MET A 21 -68.69 -58.91 -2.95
CA MET A 21 -69.46 -59.08 -4.14
C MET A 21 -70.68 -59.83 -3.73
N ILE A 22 -71.76 -59.17 -3.38
CA ILE A 22 -73.16 -59.56 -3.47
C ILE A 22 -74.00 -58.46 -2.79
N ALA A 23 -74.90 -58.00 -3.56
CA ALA A 23 -76.13 -57.32 -3.22
C ALA A 23 -76.20 -55.81 -3.63
N GLY A 24 -77.04 -55.62 -4.62
CA GLY A 24 -77.75 -54.40 -4.82
C GLY A 24 -78.05 -54.01 -6.26
N ALA A 25 -78.63 -54.93 -7.01
CA ALA A 25 -79.38 -54.51 -8.19
C ALA A 25 -80.65 -53.75 -7.74
N LEU A 26 -80.64 -52.45 -7.93
CA LEU A 26 -81.88 -51.66 -7.91
C LEU A 26 -81.86 -50.72 -9.12
N VAL A 27 -82.81 -51.04 -9.96
CA VAL A 27 -83.23 -50.28 -11.14
C VAL A 27 -83.45 -48.79 -10.76
N LEU A 28 -82.78 -47.94 -11.37
CA LEU A 28 -83.20 -46.54 -11.49
C LEU A 28 -83.09 -46.11 -12.94
N THR A 29 -84.24 -45.81 -13.45
CA THR A 29 -84.54 -45.24 -14.73
C THR A 29 -83.59 -44.09 -15.11
N SER A 30 -82.94 -44.29 -16.20
CA SER A 30 -82.03 -43.35 -16.84
C SER A 30 -82.75 -42.09 -17.34
N CYS A 31 -82.50 -40.98 -16.74
CA CYS A 31 -82.47 -39.80 -17.52
C CYS A 31 -81.07 -39.70 -18.18
N VAL A 32 -81.06 -39.95 -19.49
CA VAL A 32 -79.85 -39.76 -20.29
C VAL A 32 -79.65 -38.29 -20.45
N HIS A 33 -79.06 -37.69 -19.44
CA HIS A 33 -78.55 -36.29 -19.55
C HIS A 33 -77.14 -36.38 -20.13
N ARG A 34 -77.00 -35.95 -21.39
CA ARG A 34 -75.69 -35.87 -22.03
C ARG A 34 -74.95 -34.70 -21.44
N HIS A 35 -74.01 -34.99 -20.57
CA HIS A 35 -73.20 -33.96 -19.93
C HIS A 35 -72.30 -33.25 -20.94
N GLU A 36 -72.61 -32.01 -21.29
CA GLU A 36 -71.72 -31.16 -22.05
C GLU A 36 -70.80 -30.39 -21.05
N PHE A 37 -69.56 -30.83 -20.99
CA PHE A 37 -68.58 -30.21 -20.14
C PHE A 37 -67.95 -29.04 -20.87
N GLY A 38 -67.83 -27.89 -20.17
CA GLY A 38 -67.12 -26.74 -20.64
C GLY A 38 -65.62 -27.00 -20.83
N GLN A 39 -64.91 -25.97 -21.12
CA GLN A 39 -63.45 -26.07 -21.32
C GLN A 39 -62.73 -26.45 -19.99
N TRP A 40 -61.57 -27.10 -20.15
CA TRP A 40 -60.74 -27.46 -19.03
C TRP A 40 -60.10 -26.18 -18.41
N VAL A 41 -60.29 -26.01 -17.11
CA VAL A 41 -59.69 -24.92 -16.32
C VAL A 41 -58.63 -25.54 -15.43
N THR A 42 -57.46 -24.98 -15.42
CA THR A 42 -56.40 -25.40 -14.51
C THR A 42 -56.68 -24.88 -13.11
N VAL A 43 -57.02 -25.77 -12.19
CA VAL A 43 -57.31 -25.44 -10.78
C VAL A 43 -56.01 -25.44 -9.97
N LYS A 44 -55.16 -26.39 -10.28
CA LYS A 44 -53.79 -26.43 -9.68
C LYS A 44 -52.79 -26.65 -10.81
N ARG A 45 -51.83 -25.72 -10.92
CA ARG A 45 -50.72 -25.89 -11.86
C ARG A 45 -49.78 -26.95 -11.33
N PRO A 46 -49.25 -27.85 -12.18
CA PRO A 46 -48.25 -28.81 -11.76
C PRO A 46 -46.93 -28.08 -11.38
N THR A 47 -46.26 -28.59 -10.38
CA THR A 47 -44.90 -28.24 -10.05
C THR A 47 -43.96 -29.35 -10.50
N CYS A 48 -42.68 -29.22 -10.23
CA CYS A 48 -41.74 -30.29 -10.59
C CYS A 48 -42.04 -31.62 -9.88
N THR A 49 -42.61 -31.57 -8.71
CA THR A 49 -42.88 -32.76 -7.84
C THR A 49 -44.35 -33.03 -7.62
N GLU A 50 -45.18 -32.06 -7.75
CA GLU A 50 -46.61 -32.19 -7.50
C GLU A 50 -47.39 -32.16 -8.83
N LYS A 51 -48.32 -33.04 -8.89
CA LYS A 51 -49.29 -33.08 -10.01
C LYS A 51 -50.21 -31.89 -9.95
N GLY A 52 -50.50 -31.31 -11.07
CA GLY A 52 -51.54 -30.31 -11.22
C GLY A 52 -52.91 -30.95 -11.41
N LEU A 53 -53.92 -30.15 -11.50
CA LEU A 53 -55.32 -30.54 -11.64
C LEU A 53 -56.03 -29.66 -12.65
N HIS A 54 -56.62 -30.25 -13.64
CA HIS A 54 -57.62 -29.64 -14.52
C HIS A 54 -59.01 -30.03 -14.04
N GLU A 55 -59.91 -29.11 -14.05
CA GLU A 55 -61.34 -29.36 -13.87
C GLU A 55 -62.11 -28.80 -15.04
N ARG A 56 -63.15 -29.51 -15.41
CA ARG A 56 -64.20 -28.96 -16.26
C ARG A 56 -65.55 -29.26 -15.67
N ARG A 57 -66.44 -28.31 -15.73
CA ARG A 57 -67.79 -28.42 -15.15
C ARG A 57 -68.83 -28.44 -16.24
N CYS A 58 -69.85 -29.26 -16.02
CA CYS A 58 -71.07 -29.22 -16.76
C CYS A 58 -72.05 -28.27 -16.10
N GLU A 59 -72.90 -27.62 -16.84
CA GLU A 59 -73.95 -26.74 -16.30
C GLU A 59 -74.81 -27.40 -15.21
N CYS A 60 -74.91 -28.74 -15.22
CA CYS A 60 -75.60 -29.50 -14.20
C CYS A 60 -74.82 -29.62 -12.86
N GLY A 61 -73.63 -29.02 -12.75
CA GLY A 61 -72.82 -29.12 -11.56
C GLY A 61 -71.87 -30.31 -11.48
N GLN A 62 -71.92 -31.27 -12.42
CA GLN A 62 -70.94 -32.34 -12.47
C GLN A 62 -69.55 -31.81 -12.81
N VAL A 63 -68.57 -32.31 -12.08
CA VAL A 63 -67.16 -31.93 -12.25
C VAL A 63 -66.41 -33.17 -12.77
N ARG A 64 -65.64 -32.99 -13.82
CA ARG A 64 -64.60 -33.91 -14.21
C ARG A 64 -63.26 -33.33 -13.92
N GLN A 65 -62.41 -34.11 -13.27
CA GLN A 65 -61.03 -33.76 -12.95
C GLN A 65 -60.10 -34.61 -13.78
N ASP A 66 -59.06 -34.00 -14.25
CA ASP A 66 -57.93 -34.67 -14.89
C ASP A 66 -56.62 -34.22 -14.25
N ILE A 67 -55.74 -35.16 -14.09
CA ILE A 67 -54.47 -34.93 -13.42
C ILE A 67 -53.44 -34.48 -14.44
N ILE A 68 -52.89 -33.27 -14.23
CA ILE A 68 -51.75 -32.83 -14.98
C ILE A 68 -50.51 -33.49 -14.35
N PRO A 69 -49.74 -34.27 -15.10
CA PRO A 69 -48.53 -34.87 -14.56
C PRO A 69 -47.61 -33.80 -13.98
N ALA A 70 -46.89 -34.13 -12.92
CA ALA A 70 -45.82 -33.29 -12.44
C ALA A 70 -44.79 -33.02 -13.56
N LEU A 71 -44.28 -31.82 -13.61
CA LEU A 71 -43.42 -31.37 -14.72
C LEU A 71 -42.05 -32.09 -14.77
N SER A 72 -41.77 -32.91 -13.73
CA SER A 72 -40.45 -33.45 -13.49
C SER A 72 -39.36 -32.39 -13.44
N HIS A 73 -38.23 -32.69 -12.88
CA HIS A 73 -37.14 -31.76 -12.81
C HIS A 73 -36.44 -31.64 -14.16
N LYS A 74 -36.36 -30.41 -14.69
CA LYS A 74 -35.56 -30.10 -15.86
C LYS A 74 -34.17 -29.68 -15.42
N GLU A 75 -33.19 -30.52 -15.71
CA GLU A 75 -31.80 -30.24 -15.33
C GLU A 75 -31.28 -28.96 -15.96
N GLY A 76 -30.74 -28.13 -15.14
CA GLY A 76 -29.91 -26.97 -15.54
C GLY A 76 -28.47 -27.38 -15.81
N GLY A 77 -27.68 -26.43 -16.24
CA GLY A 77 -26.23 -26.60 -16.34
C GLY A 77 -25.54 -26.70 -14.97
N TRP A 78 -24.30 -27.12 -14.97
CA TRP A 78 -23.47 -27.05 -13.78
C TRP A 78 -23.15 -25.61 -13.43
N VAL A 79 -23.38 -25.19 -12.18
CA VAL A 79 -23.04 -23.90 -11.64
C VAL A 79 -22.03 -24.12 -10.52
N THR A 80 -20.90 -23.47 -10.60
CA THR A 80 -19.90 -23.52 -9.54
C THR A 80 -20.45 -22.80 -8.32
N VAL A 81 -20.51 -23.46 -7.20
CA VAL A 81 -20.94 -22.94 -5.90
C VAL A 81 -19.74 -22.46 -5.12
N THR A 82 -18.71 -23.28 -5.12
CA THR A 82 -17.43 -22.95 -4.50
C THR A 82 -16.34 -23.19 -5.54
N PRO A 83 -15.64 -22.16 -5.99
CA PRO A 83 -14.50 -22.36 -6.87
C PRO A 83 -13.43 -23.23 -6.18
N PRO A 84 -12.75 -24.12 -6.89
CA PRO A 84 -11.62 -24.82 -6.34
C PRO A 84 -10.46 -23.86 -6.11
N THR A 85 -9.70 -24.13 -5.08
CA THR A 85 -8.43 -23.48 -4.84
C THR A 85 -7.32 -24.52 -4.90
N CYS A 86 -6.08 -24.12 -4.83
CA CYS A 86 -4.98 -25.08 -4.73
C CYS A 86 -4.92 -25.79 -3.37
N THR A 87 -5.62 -25.30 -2.35
CA THR A 87 -5.69 -25.91 -1.02
C THR A 87 -6.98 -26.66 -0.75
N SER A 88 -8.05 -26.31 -1.45
CA SER A 88 -9.37 -26.89 -1.23
C SER A 88 -10.06 -27.26 -2.54
N GLU A 89 -10.80 -28.35 -2.51
CA GLU A 89 -11.67 -28.70 -3.60
C GLU A 89 -12.82 -27.70 -3.72
N GLY A 90 -13.20 -27.42 -4.93
CA GLY A 90 -14.41 -26.67 -5.23
C GLY A 90 -15.64 -27.56 -5.27
N SER A 91 -16.77 -26.96 -5.46
CA SER A 91 -18.03 -27.70 -5.66
C SER A 91 -18.89 -27.04 -6.74
N ARG A 92 -19.56 -27.83 -7.48
CA ARG A 92 -20.56 -27.39 -8.45
C ARG A 92 -21.85 -28.15 -8.28
N THR A 93 -22.93 -27.52 -8.54
CA THR A 93 -24.26 -28.10 -8.43
C THR A 93 -25.01 -27.97 -9.74
N LYS A 94 -25.87 -28.95 -9.98
CA LYS A 94 -26.93 -28.82 -10.95
C LYS A 94 -28.26 -28.65 -10.23
N SER A 95 -28.99 -27.65 -10.59
CA SER A 95 -30.31 -27.39 -10.02
C SER A 95 -31.38 -27.47 -11.09
N CYS A 96 -32.58 -27.77 -10.68
CA CYS A 96 -33.73 -27.73 -11.58
C CYS A 96 -33.98 -26.31 -12.08
N MET A 97 -34.12 -26.11 -13.38
CA MET A 97 -34.36 -24.81 -13.99
C MET A 97 -35.67 -24.14 -13.57
N THR A 98 -36.60 -24.94 -13.00
CA THR A 98 -37.97 -24.48 -12.67
C THR A 98 -38.16 -24.26 -11.17
N CYS A 99 -37.66 -25.15 -10.31
CA CYS A 99 -37.87 -25.09 -8.87
C CYS A 99 -36.56 -24.85 -8.09
N HIS A 100 -35.44 -24.75 -8.77
CA HIS A 100 -34.11 -24.49 -8.22
C HIS A 100 -33.59 -25.53 -7.21
N THR A 101 -34.29 -26.65 -7.02
CA THR A 101 -33.81 -27.74 -6.15
C THR A 101 -32.52 -28.31 -6.71
N VAL A 102 -31.53 -28.46 -5.85
CA VAL A 102 -30.26 -29.08 -6.22
C VAL A 102 -30.47 -30.54 -6.54
N MET A 103 -30.09 -30.95 -7.74
CA MET A 103 -30.28 -32.32 -8.26
C MET A 103 -29.02 -33.17 -8.18
N ALA A 104 -27.88 -32.50 -8.29
CA ALA A 104 -26.58 -33.15 -8.18
C ALA A 104 -25.55 -32.18 -7.65
N THR A 105 -24.61 -32.67 -6.87
CA THR A 105 -23.43 -31.97 -6.41
C THR A 105 -22.21 -32.76 -6.86
N GLN A 106 -21.22 -32.08 -7.34
CA GLN A 106 -19.95 -32.67 -7.75
C GLN A 106 -18.80 -31.87 -7.20
N SER A 107 -17.78 -32.51 -6.68
CA SER A 107 -16.55 -31.84 -6.33
C SER A 107 -15.78 -31.45 -7.59
N ILE A 108 -15.07 -30.34 -7.49
CA ILE A 108 -14.11 -29.92 -8.50
C ILE A 108 -12.74 -30.10 -7.84
N ALA A 109 -11.87 -30.83 -8.49
CA ALA A 109 -10.55 -31.12 -7.99
C ALA A 109 -9.81 -29.80 -7.64
N LYS A 110 -8.95 -29.86 -6.65
CA LYS A 110 -8.04 -28.75 -6.33
C LYS A 110 -7.29 -28.34 -7.58
N LEU A 111 -7.01 -27.05 -7.65
CA LEU A 111 -6.12 -26.52 -8.68
C LEU A 111 -4.68 -26.91 -8.36
N ASP A 112 -3.87 -27.08 -9.36
CA ASP A 112 -2.44 -27.17 -9.17
C ASP A 112 -1.92 -25.83 -8.65
N HIS A 113 -0.82 -25.90 -7.91
CA HIS A 113 -0.15 -24.68 -7.48
C HIS A 113 0.43 -23.96 -8.70
N LYS A 114 -0.04 -22.76 -8.98
CA LYS A 114 0.59 -21.87 -9.95
C LYS A 114 1.81 -21.25 -9.25
N THR A 115 2.97 -21.87 -9.43
CA THR A 115 4.17 -21.48 -8.70
C THR A 115 4.94 -20.39 -9.42
N VAL A 116 5.41 -19.43 -8.62
CA VAL A 116 6.40 -18.42 -9.02
C VAL A 116 7.72 -18.80 -8.41
N TYR A 117 8.76 -18.74 -9.23
CA TYR A 117 10.12 -18.99 -8.80
C TYR A 117 10.75 -17.70 -8.25
N HIS A 118 11.37 -17.80 -7.10
CA HIS A 118 12.11 -16.73 -6.46
C HIS A 118 13.59 -17.14 -6.37
N LEU A 119 14.45 -16.22 -6.74
CA LEU A 119 15.88 -16.43 -6.62
C LEU A 119 16.29 -16.51 -5.13
N GLY A 120 17.27 -17.33 -4.86
CA GLY A 120 17.90 -17.36 -3.55
C GLY A 120 18.66 -16.08 -3.27
N MET A 121 18.82 -15.79 -1.99
CA MET A 121 19.66 -14.72 -1.50
C MET A 121 20.63 -15.30 -0.47
N GLU A 122 21.91 -15.06 -0.68
CA GLU A 122 22.92 -15.47 0.30
C GLU A 122 22.73 -14.67 1.59
N PRO A 123 22.86 -15.33 2.76
CA PRO A 123 22.76 -14.63 4.04
C PRO A 123 23.90 -13.64 4.20
N SER A 124 23.59 -12.49 4.74
CA SER A 124 24.59 -11.54 5.22
C SER A 124 25.01 -11.87 6.66
N CYS A 125 25.80 -11.02 7.25
CA CYS A 125 26.16 -11.18 8.65
C CYS A 125 24.97 -11.06 9.59
N GLU A 126 24.00 -10.21 9.27
CA GLU A 126 22.87 -9.83 10.12
C GLU A 126 21.55 -10.35 9.58
N GLU A 127 21.44 -10.42 8.27
CA GLU A 127 20.21 -10.81 7.63
C GLU A 127 20.25 -12.26 7.21
N SER A 128 19.14 -12.93 7.42
CA SER A 128 18.91 -14.25 6.90
C SER A 128 18.90 -14.21 5.38
N GLY A 129 19.50 -15.22 4.79
CA GLY A 129 19.32 -15.52 3.37
C GLY A 129 18.23 -16.55 3.18
N TRP A 130 18.04 -16.95 1.96
CA TRP A 130 17.16 -18.06 1.62
C TRP A 130 17.63 -18.77 0.34
N SER A 131 17.41 -20.06 0.30
CA SER A 131 17.58 -20.80 -0.95
C SER A 131 16.51 -20.38 -1.96
N ALA A 132 16.80 -20.53 -3.24
CA ALA A 132 15.80 -20.35 -4.27
C ALA A 132 14.53 -21.16 -3.93
N TYR A 133 13.37 -20.58 -4.06
CA TYR A 133 12.13 -21.18 -3.62
C TYR A 133 10.96 -20.86 -4.56
N HIS A 134 9.87 -21.55 -4.37
CA HIS A 134 8.63 -21.32 -5.09
C HIS A 134 7.55 -20.90 -4.12
N THR A 135 6.72 -19.96 -4.53
CA THR A 135 5.46 -19.61 -3.88
C THR A 135 4.30 -19.90 -4.81
N CYS A 136 3.11 -20.06 -4.27
CA CYS A 136 1.90 -20.17 -5.09
C CYS A 136 1.20 -18.80 -5.16
N LEU A 137 0.79 -18.39 -6.35
CA LEU A 137 0.04 -17.14 -6.57
C LEU A 137 -1.32 -17.12 -5.86
N ASN A 138 -1.87 -18.29 -5.52
CA ASN A 138 -3.26 -18.41 -5.08
C ASN A 138 -3.40 -18.97 -3.66
N CYS A 139 -2.31 -19.23 -2.93
CA CYS A 139 -2.33 -19.72 -1.55
C CYS A 139 -0.95 -19.57 -0.90
N ASP A 140 -0.88 -19.84 0.38
CA ASP A 140 0.35 -19.71 1.19
C ASP A 140 1.37 -20.86 1.00
N TYR A 141 1.23 -21.63 -0.10
CA TYR A 141 2.23 -22.65 -0.40
C TYR A 141 3.57 -22.01 -0.72
N THR A 142 4.59 -22.46 -0.02
CA THR A 142 5.96 -22.02 -0.25
C THR A 142 6.95 -23.15 0.01
N THR A 143 8.01 -23.17 -0.75
CA THR A 143 9.20 -23.99 -0.49
C THR A 143 10.30 -23.17 0.16
N TYR A 144 9.97 -21.95 0.65
CA TYR A 144 10.91 -21.05 1.31
C TYR A 144 11.65 -21.77 2.45
N LYS A 145 12.95 -21.64 2.42
CA LYS A 145 13.83 -22.05 3.53
C LYS A 145 14.77 -20.92 3.85
N GLU A 146 14.62 -20.41 5.03
CA GLU A 146 15.51 -19.43 5.58
C GLU A 146 16.89 -20.03 5.84
N ILE A 147 17.93 -19.27 5.55
CA ILE A 147 19.32 -19.53 5.90
C ILE A 147 19.69 -18.52 6.97
N ALA A 148 20.06 -18.99 8.13
CA ALA A 148 20.41 -18.10 9.24
C ALA A 148 21.54 -17.12 8.86
N PRO A 149 21.55 -15.94 9.46
CA PRO A 149 22.63 -14.98 9.30
C PRO A 149 23.98 -15.61 9.63
N LEU A 150 25.02 -15.17 8.94
CA LEU A 150 26.37 -15.70 9.11
C LEU A 150 27.02 -15.30 10.44
N GLY A 151 26.42 -14.32 11.13
CA GLY A 151 27.06 -13.66 12.27
C GLY A 151 28.25 -12.82 11.85
N HIS A 152 28.84 -12.11 12.76
CA HIS A 152 29.99 -11.25 12.49
C HIS A 152 31.30 -12.01 12.74
N ASN A 153 32.26 -11.81 11.84
CA ASN A 153 33.64 -12.22 12.06
C ASN A 153 34.42 -11.02 12.59
N GLU A 154 34.47 -10.94 13.89
CA GLU A 154 34.91 -9.77 14.64
C GLU A 154 36.43 -9.54 14.57
N VAL A 155 36.81 -8.29 14.33
CA VAL A 155 38.16 -7.76 14.41
C VAL A 155 38.19 -6.69 15.49
N LEU A 156 38.98 -6.87 16.52
CA LEU A 156 39.09 -5.90 17.63
C LEU A 156 39.97 -4.71 17.25
N HIS A 157 39.54 -3.53 17.63
CA HIS A 157 40.25 -2.25 17.50
C HIS A 157 40.36 -1.62 18.89
N THR A 158 41.54 -1.05 19.19
CA THR A 158 41.78 -0.34 20.45
C THR A 158 41.13 1.04 20.39
N GLY A 159 40.48 1.43 21.46
CA GLY A 159 39.87 2.73 21.64
C GLY A 159 40.85 3.87 21.81
N GLU A 160 40.35 5.08 21.63
CA GLU A 160 41.08 6.34 21.89
C GLU A 160 40.23 7.24 22.78
N ALA A 161 40.86 7.79 23.82
CA ALA A 161 40.15 8.67 24.74
C ALA A 161 39.77 10.00 24.05
N PRO A 162 38.56 10.55 24.32
CA PRO A 162 38.18 11.84 23.76
C PRO A 162 39.03 12.96 24.31
N THR A 163 39.27 13.94 23.47
CA THR A 163 39.84 15.25 23.90
C THR A 163 38.71 16.23 24.19
N CYS A 164 39.05 17.46 24.48
CA CYS A 164 38.07 18.53 24.67
C CYS A 164 37.27 18.84 23.39
N THR A 165 37.91 18.71 22.25
CA THR A 165 37.39 19.14 20.95
C THR A 165 37.17 17.99 19.96
N GLU A 166 37.83 16.86 20.22
CA GLU A 166 37.77 15.72 19.37
C GLU A 166 37.05 14.58 20.09
N GLU A 167 36.16 13.89 19.38
CA GLU A 167 35.51 12.71 19.86
C GLU A 167 36.55 11.59 20.02
N GLY A 168 36.43 10.84 21.08
CA GLY A 168 37.15 9.57 21.25
C GLY A 168 36.25 8.39 20.87
N TYR A 169 36.74 7.23 21.07
CA TYR A 169 35.96 5.99 20.89
C TYR A 169 36.50 4.91 21.83
N ARG A 170 35.63 4.01 22.22
CA ARG A 170 35.99 2.84 23.04
C ARG A 170 36.63 1.79 22.17
N ASP A 171 37.22 0.76 22.82
CA ASP A 171 37.53 -0.47 22.11
C ASP A 171 36.28 -0.93 21.36
N TYR A 172 36.42 -1.21 20.09
CA TYR A 172 35.31 -1.63 19.26
C TYR A 172 35.71 -2.78 18.36
N VAL A 173 34.72 -3.48 17.85
CA VAL A 173 34.93 -4.51 16.87
C VAL A 173 34.32 -4.08 15.54
N THR A 174 34.96 -4.53 14.47
CA THR A 174 34.40 -4.46 13.11
C THR A 174 34.22 -5.87 12.58
N CYS A 175 33.34 -6.03 11.62
CA CYS A 175 33.23 -7.30 10.92
C CYS A 175 34.10 -7.30 9.67
N SER A 176 34.91 -8.36 9.49
CA SER A 176 35.74 -8.48 8.28
C SER A 176 34.95 -8.76 6.99
N ARG A 177 33.61 -8.99 7.11
CA ARG A 177 32.73 -9.39 6.00
C ARG A 177 31.65 -8.37 5.66
N CYS A 178 31.35 -7.41 6.57
CA CYS A 178 30.33 -6.40 6.38
C CYS A 178 30.70 -5.10 7.09
N SER A 179 29.85 -4.12 7.00
CA SER A 179 30.05 -2.82 7.65
C SER A 179 29.72 -2.79 9.14
N TYR A 180 29.40 -3.95 9.74
CA TYR A 180 29.11 -4.01 11.18
C TYR A 180 30.29 -3.47 11.99
N THR A 181 29.96 -2.62 12.92
CA THR A 181 30.91 -2.12 13.91
C THR A 181 30.17 -1.85 15.22
N THR A 182 30.85 -2.09 16.31
CA THR A 182 30.46 -1.59 17.62
C THR A 182 31.11 -0.23 17.91
N TYR A 183 31.61 0.43 16.86
CA TYR A 183 32.21 1.75 16.99
C TYR A 183 31.20 2.72 17.59
N GLU A 184 31.50 3.16 18.76
CA GLU A 184 30.76 4.22 19.44
C GLU A 184 31.72 5.38 19.69
N THR A 185 31.37 6.54 19.22
CA THR A 185 32.09 7.75 19.59
C THR A 185 31.82 8.06 21.06
N ILE A 186 32.87 8.42 21.74
CA ILE A 186 32.76 9.10 23.03
C ILE A 186 32.77 10.59 22.69
N PRO A 187 31.70 11.33 22.98
CA PRO A 187 31.68 12.75 22.68
C PRO A 187 32.95 13.43 23.25
N ALA A 188 33.44 14.42 22.52
CA ALA A 188 34.46 15.31 23.05
C ALA A 188 34.04 15.71 24.46
N THR A 189 34.96 15.68 25.40
CA THR A 189 34.68 15.96 26.82
C THR A 189 34.13 17.37 27.05
N GLY A 190 34.15 18.18 25.99
CA GLY A 190 33.92 19.59 26.12
C GLY A 190 35.05 20.23 26.90
N HIS A 191 35.00 21.55 26.99
CA HIS A 191 35.96 22.28 27.77
C HIS A 191 35.52 22.33 29.23
N ASP A 192 36.37 21.84 30.16
CA ASP A 192 36.20 22.07 31.60
C ASP A 192 36.66 23.49 31.91
N ILE A 193 35.73 24.44 31.80
CA ILE A 193 36.02 25.86 31.85
C ILE A 193 36.08 26.38 33.30
N LYS A 194 37.21 27.01 33.64
CA LYS A 194 37.35 27.73 34.86
C LYS A 194 38.01 29.07 34.56
N ASN A 195 37.36 30.19 34.93
CA ASN A 195 37.77 31.52 34.64
C ASN A 195 37.94 31.86 33.13
N GLY A 196 37.15 31.24 32.28
CA GLY A 196 37.20 31.44 30.82
C GLY A 196 38.28 30.65 30.09
N GLU A 197 38.99 29.75 30.77
CA GLU A 197 40.01 28.86 30.20
C GLU A 197 39.68 27.39 30.47
N CYS A 198 39.97 26.52 29.52
CA CYS A 198 39.85 25.10 29.70
C CYS A 198 41.00 24.56 30.55
N ARG A 199 40.72 23.68 31.52
CA ARG A 199 41.73 23.07 32.39
C ARG A 199 42.54 21.96 31.71
N THR A 200 42.08 21.48 30.59
CA THR A 200 42.63 20.27 29.94
C THR A 200 43.22 20.52 28.56
N CYS A 201 43.02 21.70 27.99
CA CYS A 201 43.63 22.14 26.72
C CYS A 201 43.77 23.66 26.67
N ASP A 202 44.51 24.21 25.69
CA ASP A 202 44.80 25.63 25.52
C ASP A 202 43.60 26.42 24.92
N TRP A 203 42.39 25.89 25.03
CA TRP A 203 41.20 26.54 24.49
C TRP A 203 40.66 27.61 25.46
N ALA A 204 40.52 28.83 24.99
CA ALA A 204 39.82 29.90 25.64
C ALA A 204 38.40 30.06 25.05
N GLU A 205 37.44 30.38 25.92
CA GLU A 205 36.00 30.42 25.60
C GLU A 205 35.69 31.39 24.48
N GLU A 206 35.57 30.92 23.26
CA GLU A 206 35.12 31.73 22.12
C GLU A 206 33.73 31.38 21.71
N SER A 207 32.73 31.02 22.51
CA SER A 207 31.55 30.75 21.75
C SER A 207 30.40 30.12 22.39
N VAL A 208 29.89 30.72 23.31
CA VAL A 208 28.45 30.54 23.57
C VAL A 208 27.79 31.79 23.00
N GLY A 209 27.47 31.78 21.71
CA GLY A 209 27.18 33.03 21.02
C GLY A 209 25.89 33.04 20.24
N LEU A 210 25.05 32.04 20.39
CA LEU A 210 23.72 32.04 19.74
C LEU A 210 22.86 33.15 20.36
N GLN A 211 22.03 33.75 19.53
CA GLN A 211 21.05 34.73 19.97
C GLN A 211 19.73 34.05 20.27
N PHE A 212 19.13 34.40 21.38
CA PHE A 212 17.84 33.88 21.84
C PHE A 212 16.83 35.03 21.96
N SER A 213 15.57 34.69 21.83
CA SER A 213 14.42 35.53 22.09
C SER A 213 13.48 34.84 23.06
N SER A 214 13.30 35.44 24.24
CA SER A 214 12.33 34.92 25.22
C SER A 214 10.88 35.02 24.71
N ASN A 215 10.08 34.08 25.13
CA ASN A 215 8.62 34.09 24.92
C ASN A 215 7.89 34.59 26.18
N ASP A 216 8.60 35.00 27.23
CA ASP A 216 8.08 35.47 28.54
C ASP A 216 7.30 34.42 29.34
N ASP A 217 7.42 33.12 28.97
CA ASP A 217 6.75 32.01 29.63
C ASP A 217 7.72 30.90 30.11
N GLY A 218 9.03 31.23 30.18
CA GLY A 218 10.08 30.27 30.52
C GLY A 218 10.58 29.47 29.32
N THR A 219 10.10 29.82 28.12
CA THR A 219 10.61 29.27 26.86
C THR A 219 11.21 30.30 25.97
N CYS A 220 12.05 29.90 25.03
CA CYS A 220 12.70 30.81 24.08
C CYS A 220 12.85 30.13 22.71
N GLU A 221 13.24 30.95 21.75
CA GLU A 221 13.68 30.51 20.43
C GLU A 221 15.09 30.98 20.11
N VAL A 222 15.83 30.19 19.33
CA VAL A 222 17.10 30.61 18.76
C VAL A 222 16.84 31.51 17.57
N VAL A 223 17.28 32.75 17.61
CA VAL A 223 16.98 33.78 16.57
C VAL A 223 18.18 34.19 15.74
N GLY A 224 19.37 33.72 16.07
CA GLY A 224 20.55 34.05 15.28
C GLY A 224 21.82 33.32 15.70
N ILE A 225 22.79 33.32 14.76
CA ILE A 225 24.09 32.68 14.96
C ILE A 225 24.96 33.44 15.94
N GLY A 226 24.68 34.72 16.13
CA GLY A 226 25.44 35.58 17.03
C GLY A 226 26.95 35.59 16.74
N THR A 227 27.76 35.30 17.76
CA THR A 227 29.21 35.20 17.67
C THR A 227 29.73 33.78 17.44
N PHE A 228 28.85 32.79 17.25
CA PHE A 228 29.26 31.41 16.98
C PHE A 228 30.07 31.33 15.68
N ALA A 229 31.32 30.85 15.77
CA ALA A 229 32.26 30.78 14.66
C ALA A 229 32.50 29.32 14.15
N GLY A 230 31.93 28.30 14.83
CA GLY A 230 32.11 26.90 14.48
C GLY A 230 31.40 26.50 13.18
N THR A 231 31.70 25.29 12.73
CA THR A 231 31.05 24.69 11.55
C THR A 231 29.98 23.66 11.93
N ARG A 232 30.09 23.07 13.10
CA ARG A 232 29.11 22.15 13.69
C ARG A 232 28.28 22.89 14.73
N LEU A 233 27.03 23.10 14.45
CA LEU A 233 26.11 23.79 15.35
C LEU A 233 25.28 22.77 16.12
N VAL A 234 25.40 22.74 17.43
CA VAL A 234 24.51 22.01 18.33
C VAL A 234 23.60 23.02 19.01
N ILE A 235 22.32 22.98 18.71
CA ILE A 235 21.32 23.83 19.35
C ILE A 235 21.22 23.42 20.82
N PRO A 236 21.41 24.33 21.80
CA PRO A 236 21.25 23.95 23.19
C PRO A 236 19.78 23.72 23.56
N ALA A 237 19.55 22.84 24.53
CA ALA A 237 18.19 22.62 25.03
C ALA A 237 17.64 23.78 25.86
N THR A 238 18.56 24.61 26.43
CA THR A 238 18.23 25.77 27.25
C THR A 238 19.08 26.96 26.84
N SER A 239 18.52 28.15 26.93
CA SER A 239 19.27 29.39 26.74
C SER A 239 20.22 29.64 27.92
N PRO A 240 21.20 30.56 27.79
CA PRO A 240 22.06 31.02 28.93
C PRO A 240 21.27 31.54 30.13
N ASP A 241 20.05 32.05 29.90
CA ASP A 241 19.16 32.58 30.95
C ASP A 241 18.28 31.45 31.58
N GLY A 242 18.47 30.20 31.15
CA GLY A 242 17.78 29.02 31.70
C GLY A 242 16.39 28.74 31.09
N GLU A 243 16.01 29.43 30.02
CA GLU A 243 14.75 29.18 29.31
C GLU A 243 14.86 28.00 28.37
N THR A 244 13.79 27.21 28.26
CA THR A 244 13.74 26.04 27.36
C THR A 244 13.67 26.48 25.91
N VAL A 245 14.54 25.94 25.05
CA VAL A 245 14.52 26.21 23.61
C VAL A 245 13.47 25.35 22.95
N ILE A 246 12.40 25.98 22.44
CA ILE A 246 11.27 25.27 21.80
C ILE A 246 11.21 25.47 20.29
N ALA A 247 11.95 26.40 19.72
CA ALA A 247 11.94 26.67 18.29
C ALA A 247 13.27 27.19 17.77
N ILE A 248 13.51 26.90 16.48
CA ILE A 248 14.49 27.66 15.69
C ILE A 248 13.74 28.81 15.04
N GLY A 249 14.09 30.01 15.37
CA GLY A 249 13.43 31.25 14.98
C GLY A 249 13.51 31.52 13.47
N ARG A 250 12.63 32.40 13.00
CA ARG A 250 12.59 32.83 11.61
C ARG A 250 13.94 33.39 11.16
N SER A 251 14.47 32.85 10.05
CA SER A 251 15.75 33.28 9.46
C SER A 251 16.96 33.21 10.41
N ALA A 252 16.90 32.45 11.48
CA ALA A 252 17.94 32.39 12.52
C ALA A 252 19.35 32.18 11.95
N PHE A 253 19.49 31.30 10.97
CA PHE A 253 20.76 30.97 10.32
C PHE A 253 20.73 31.28 8.82
N ASN A 254 19.89 32.24 8.41
CA ASN A 254 19.75 32.58 6.99
C ASN A 254 21.13 32.99 6.39
N ASP A 255 21.42 32.39 5.22
CA ASP A 255 22.63 32.58 4.42
C ASP A 255 23.96 32.30 5.19
N CYS A 256 23.89 31.45 6.21
CA CYS A 256 25.09 31.04 6.94
C CYS A 256 25.96 30.12 6.06
N LYS A 257 27.16 30.59 5.72
CA LYS A 257 28.14 29.90 4.87
C LYS A 257 29.18 29.10 5.67
N THR A 258 29.11 29.12 6.99
CA THR A 258 30.09 28.45 7.85
C THR A 258 29.59 27.10 8.34
N ILE A 259 28.29 26.94 8.65
CA ILE A 259 27.71 25.72 9.21
C ILE A 259 27.72 24.61 8.18
N THR A 260 28.32 23.47 8.56
CA THR A 260 28.34 22.25 7.77
C THR A 260 27.44 21.16 8.35
N SER A 261 27.20 21.17 9.66
CA SER A 261 26.31 20.24 10.32
C SER A 261 25.51 20.92 11.43
N VAL A 262 24.28 20.44 11.68
CA VAL A 262 23.36 20.94 12.71
C VAL A 262 22.77 19.78 13.48
N VAL A 263 22.65 19.92 14.79
CA VAL A 263 21.89 19.02 15.67
C VAL A 263 20.79 19.82 16.36
N ILE A 264 19.55 19.42 16.15
CA ILE A 264 18.37 20.00 16.80
C ILE A 264 17.92 19.02 17.89
N PRO A 265 17.97 19.39 19.19
CA PRO A 265 17.71 18.50 20.30
C PRO A 265 16.21 18.26 20.54
N GLU A 266 15.93 17.32 21.44
CA GLU A 266 14.59 17.16 22.01
C GLU A 266 14.14 18.44 22.72
N GLY A 267 12.82 18.71 22.67
CA GLY A 267 12.21 19.93 23.20
C GLY A 267 11.90 20.96 22.10
N VAL A 268 12.69 20.99 21.02
CA VAL A 268 12.37 21.84 19.86
C VAL A 268 11.20 21.24 19.09
N THR A 269 10.12 22.00 18.95
CA THR A 269 8.90 21.57 18.26
C THR A 269 8.74 22.18 16.87
N THR A 270 9.39 23.31 16.61
CA THR A 270 9.17 24.08 15.38
C THR A 270 10.49 24.60 14.81
N ILE A 271 10.68 24.37 13.50
CA ILE A 271 11.68 25.04 12.68
C ILE A 271 10.95 26.11 11.86
N LYS A 272 11.16 27.38 12.22
CA LYS A 272 10.42 28.51 11.61
C LYS A 272 10.92 28.84 10.21
N ALA A 273 10.15 29.66 9.50
CA ALA A 273 10.39 29.99 8.10
C ALA A 273 11.80 30.54 7.86
N TYR A 274 12.44 30.01 6.80
CA TYR A 274 13.79 30.43 6.37
C TYR A 274 14.90 30.20 7.40
N ALA A 275 14.70 29.39 8.43
CA ALA A 275 15.65 29.21 9.52
C ALA A 275 17.07 28.89 9.03
N PHE A 276 17.20 28.01 8.06
CA PHE A 276 18.48 27.64 7.42
C PHE A 276 18.52 27.99 5.91
N TYR A 277 17.78 29.03 5.51
CA TYR A 277 17.74 29.46 4.12
C TYR A 277 19.13 29.75 3.59
N LYS A 278 19.48 29.15 2.43
CA LYS A 278 20.80 29.29 1.77
C LYS A 278 22.01 28.91 2.63
N CYS A 279 21.86 28.01 3.61
CA CYS A 279 23.00 27.39 4.27
C CYS A 279 23.71 26.45 3.30
N SER A 280 24.41 27.00 2.31
CA SER A 280 24.92 26.26 1.14
C SER A 280 26.05 25.27 1.44
N LYS A 281 26.62 25.30 2.65
CA LYS A 281 27.60 24.31 3.11
C LYS A 281 27.02 23.24 4.04
N LEU A 282 25.76 23.34 4.41
CA LEU A 282 25.10 22.39 5.29
C LEU A 282 24.97 21.04 4.55
N THR A 283 25.70 20.04 5.05
CA THR A 283 25.72 18.68 4.50
C THR A 283 24.92 17.70 5.33
N GLN A 284 24.81 17.94 6.64
CA GLN A 284 24.15 17.07 7.59
C GLN A 284 23.28 17.85 8.57
N ILE A 285 22.10 17.30 8.87
CA ILE A 285 21.26 17.82 9.94
C ILE A 285 20.56 16.66 10.63
N THR A 286 20.64 16.64 11.95
CA THR A 286 19.87 15.73 12.80
C THR A 286 18.73 16.51 13.42
N ILE A 287 17.52 16.04 13.24
CA ILE A 287 16.29 16.66 13.77
C ILE A 287 15.65 15.66 14.72
N SER A 288 15.42 16.07 15.97
CA SER A 288 14.75 15.21 16.96
C SER A 288 13.28 14.96 16.63
N ASP A 289 12.72 13.88 17.16
CA ASP A 289 11.32 13.52 16.97
C ASP A 289 10.32 14.44 17.67
N SER A 290 10.79 15.39 18.48
CA SER A 290 9.94 16.44 19.05
C SER A 290 9.49 17.48 18.03
N VAL A 291 10.16 17.58 16.88
CA VAL A 291 9.80 18.55 15.84
C VAL A 291 8.57 18.09 15.09
N THR A 292 7.50 18.86 15.18
CA THR A 292 6.21 18.59 14.50
C THR A 292 5.94 19.52 13.33
N THR A 293 6.64 20.65 13.25
CA THR A 293 6.40 21.69 12.23
C THR A 293 7.70 22.21 11.63
N ILE A 294 7.77 22.20 10.29
CA ILE A 294 8.83 22.86 9.53
C ILE A 294 8.16 23.86 8.58
N GLU A 295 8.44 25.15 8.83
CA GLU A 295 7.81 26.23 8.07
C GLU A 295 8.49 26.52 6.73
N GLY A 296 7.84 27.36 5.93
CA GLY A 296 8.21 27.61 4.54
C GLY A 296 9.66 28.05 4.33
N GLY A 297 10.31 27.41 3.37
CA GLY A 297 11.69 27.71 2.98
C GLY A 297 12.75 27.42 4.04
N ALA A 298 12.43 26.67 5.10
CA ALA A 298 13.34 26.45 6.22
C ALA A 298 14.74 25.96 5.79
N PHE A 299 14.79 25.07 4.80
CA PHE A 299 16.04 24.53 4.22
C PHE A 299 16.23 24.92 2.75
N ASN A 300 15.46 25.88 2.24
CA ASN A 300 15.59 26.34 0.86
C ASN A 300 17.01 26.79 0.57
N GLY A 301 17.62 26.27 -0.50
CA GLY A 301 18.98 26.60 -0.89
C GLY A 301 20.08 25.94 -0.07
N CYS A 302 19.77 24.93 0.74
CA CYS A 302 20.77 24.06 1.37
C CYS A 302 21.40 23.14 0.31
N SER A 303 22.17 23.74 -0.59
CA SER A 303 22.62 23.10 -1.84
C SER A 303 23.65 21.98 -1.66
N ALA A 304 24.23 21.85 -0.46
CA ALA A 304 25.16 20.76 -0.13
C ALA A 304 24.49 19.59 0.57
N LEU A 305 23.22 19.72 1.00
CA LEU A 305 22.48 18.67 1.70
C LEU A 305 22.22 17.49 0.77
N THR A 306 22.70 16.29 1.15
CA THR A 306 22.60 15.09 0.33
C THR A 306 21.51 14.14 0.80
N GLU A 307 21.26 14.13 2.10
CA GLU A 307 20.27 13.28 2.75
C GLU A 307 19.69 13.97 3.99
N LEU A 308 18.47 13.60 4.34
CA LEU A 308 17.80 14.11 5.54
C LEU A 308 16.75 13.08 5.98
N ILE A 309 16.81 12.77 7.28
CA ILE A 309 15.77 11.97 7.94
C ILE A 309 14.81 12.95 8.60
N LEU A 310 13.55 12.89 8.22
CA LEU A 310 12.48 13.70 8.83
C LEU A 310 11.98 13.04 10.11
N PRO A 311 11.61 13.84 11.14
CA PRO A 311 11.05 13.32 12.38
C PRO A 311 9.77 12.52 12.17
N VAL A 312 9.61 11.40 12.86
CA VAL A 312 8.39 10.56 12.72
C VAL A 312 7.11 11.25 13.19
N LYS A 313 7.23 12.24 14.09
CA LYS A 313 6.11 13.04 14.60
C LYS A 313 5.80 14.28 13.76
N LEU A 314 6.53 14.49 12.65
CA LEU A 314 6.29 15.62 11.77
C LEU A 314 4.89 15.54 11.16
N THR A 315 4.14 16.66 11.27
CA THR A 315 2.78 16.76 10.70
C THR A 315 2.64 17.91 9.71
N THR A 316 3.55 18.88 9.77
CA THR A 316 3.43 20.10 8.97
C THR A 316 4.73 20.41 8.23
N LEU A 317 4.64 20.37 6.90
CA LEU A 317 5.66 20.86 5.96
C LEU A 317 5.05 21.97 5.12
N ARG A 318 5.65 23.18 5.17
CA ARG A 318 5.15 24.36 4.44
C ARG A 318 5.87 24.57 3.11
N ASN A 319 5.45 25.60 2.37
CA ASN A 319 5.93 25.91 1.02
C ASN A 319 7.46 25.87 0.90
N GLY A 320 7.97 25.17 -0.10
CA GLY A 320 9.36 25.25 -0.56
C GLY A 320 10.42 24.92 0.49
N VAL A 321 10.11 24.07 1.48
CA VAL A 321 11.07 23.74 2.56
C VAL A 321 12.39 23.26 2.00
N PHE A 322 12.38 22.43 0.95
CA PHE A 322 13.57 21.86 0.33
C PHE A 322 13.85 22.40 -1.08
N MET A 323 13.26 23.55 -1.44
CA MET A 323 13.55 24.17 -2.73
C MET A 323 15.05 24.43 -2.87
N ASP A 324 15.60 24.22 -4.08
CA ASP A 324 17.04 24.40 -4.38
C ASP A 324 18.00 23.53 -3.53
N CYS A 325 17.53 22.43 -2.93
CA CYS A 325 18.41 21.43 -2.32
C CYS A 325 18.97 20.52 -3.44
N ILE A 326 19.85 21.08 -4.26
CA ILE A 326 20.28 20.50 -5.56
C ILE A 326 21.02 19.17 -5.44
N LYS A 327 21.57 18.82 -4.28
CA LYS A 327 22.26 17.56 -4.02
C LYS A 327 21.44 16.52 -3.26
N LEU A 328 20.24 16.87 -2.82
CA LEU A 328 19.35 15.93 -2.11
C LEU A 328 18.99 14.78 -3.05
N LYS A 329 19.29 13.53 -2.63
CA LYS A 329 19.09 12.33 -3.45
C LYS A 329 17.78 11.62 -3.19
N GLY A 330 17.36 11.60 -1.93
CA GLY A 330 16.14 10.89 -1.55
C GLY A 330 15.58 11.42 -0.23
N ILE A 331 14.28 11.21 -0.04
CA ILE A 331 13.60 11.60 1.21
C ILE A 331 12.37 10.73 1.42
N VAL A 332 12.11 10.40 2.68
CA VAL A 332 10.88 9.72 3.12
C VAL A 332 10.03 10.74 3.86
N ILE A 333 8.81 10.93 3.41
CA ILE A 333 7.82 11.81 4.06
C ILE A 333 7.07 11.00 5.12
N PRO A 334 7.06 11.43 6.39
CA PRO A 334 6.39 10.71 7.46
C PRO A 334 4.87 10.64 7.31
N GLU A 335 4.26 9.61 7.87
CA GLU A 335 2.81 9.34 7.81
C GLU A 335 1.93 10.48 8.39
N GLY A 336 2.48 11.30 9.28
CA GLY A 336 1.77 12.46 9.83
C GLY A 336 1.58 13.62 8.84
N VAL A 337 2.32 13.63 7.73
CA VAL A 337 2.25 14.69 6.72
C VAL A 337 1.25 14.29 5.63
N THR A 338 0.09 14.92 5.62
CA THR A 338 -1.01 14.60 4.69
C THR A 338 -1.05 15.48 3.44
N ALA A 339 -0.22 16.50 3.37
CA ALA A 339 -0.14 17.41 2.24
C ALA A 339 1.27 17.99 2.07
N LEU A 340 1.75 18.10 0.85
CA LEU A 340 2.91 18.89 0.49
C LEU A 340 2.45 20.22 -0.11
N ASP A 341 2.92 21.31 0.47
CA ASP A 341 2.66 22.65 -0.02
C ASP A 341 3.45 22.93 -1.32
N LYS A 342 3.21 24.09 -1.95
CA LYS A 342 3.83 24.46 -3.24
C LYS A 342 5.36 24.48 -3.18
N GLY A 343 5.98 23.97 -4.26
CA GLY A 343 7.42 24.07 -4.50
C GLY A 343 8.29 23.27 -3.53
N MET A 344 7.75 22.25 -2.90
CA MET A 344 8.43 21.52 -1.82
C MET A 344 9.86 21.08 -2.18
N PHE A 345 10.03 20.47 -3.36
CA PHE A 345 11.31 20.00 -3.91
C PHE A 345 11.67 20.69 -5.23
N ASN A 346 11.18 21.91 -5.43
CA ASN A 346 11.49 22.66 -6.64
C ASN A 346 13.01 22.80 -6.81
N ALA A 347 13.53 22.44 -7.99
CA ALA A 347 14.94 22.43 -8.35
C ALA A 347 15.84 21.52 -7.47
N CYS A 348 15.30 20.43 -6.94
CA CYS A 348 16.10 19.36 -6.35
C CYS A 348 16.68 18.48 -7.47
N LEU A 349 17.74 18.95 -8.11
CA LEU A 349 18.26 18.39 -9.37
C LEU A 349 18.77 16.95 -9.25
N SER A 350 19.22 16.53 -8.07
CA SER A 350 19.73 15.18 -7.81
C SER A 350 18.71 14.25 -7.15
N LEU A 351 17.44 14.66 -7.02
CA LEU A 351 16.42 13.87 -6.31
C LEU A 351 16.02 12.67 -7.17
N GLU A 352 16.43 11.49 -6.72
CA GLU A 352 16.19 10.21 -7.40
C GLU A 352 14.94 9.49 -6.89
N SER A 353 14.64 9.67 -5.59
CA SER A 353 13.52 8.96 -4.95
C SER A 353 12.82 9.80 -3.89
N VAL A 354 11.49 9.67 -3.83
CA VAL A 354 10.64 10.22 -2.78
C VAL A 354 9.61 9.19 -2.39
N THR A 355 9.54 8.86 -1.11
CA THR A 355 8.48 8.02 -0.56
C THR A 355 7.42 8.93 0.05
N LEU A 356 6.20 8.80 -0.45
CA LEU A 356 5.01 9.52 0.06
C LEU A 356 4.20 8.58 0.95
N PRO A 357 3.63 9.07 2.06
CA PRO A 357 2.76 8.27 2.90
C PRO A 357 1.41 7.99 2.20
N GLU A 358 0.79 6.86 2.51
CA GLU A 358 -0.52 6.49 1.95
C GLU A 358 -1.65 7.45 2.41
N THR A 359 -1.41 8.26 3.42
CA THR A 359 -2.32 9.32 3.91
C THR A 359 -2.24 10.62 3.12
N MET A 360 -1.30 10.75 2.16
CA MET A 360 -1.09 11.98 1.39
C MET A 360 -2.28 12.28 0.48
N THR A 361 -2.88 13.45 0.63
CA THR A 361 -4.08 13.86 -0.13
C THR A 361 -3.80 14.86 -1.24
N THR A 362 -2.75 15.67 -1.10
CA THR A 362 -2.46 16.75 -2.05
C THR A 362 -0.96 16.98 -2.26
N LEU A 363 -0.60 17.24 -3.52
CA LEU A 363 0.68 17.83 -3.92
C LEU A 363 0.44 19.24 -4.46
N GLY A 364 1.00 20.22 -3.79
CA GLY A 364 0.97 21.61 -4.24
C GLY A 364 1.70 21.78 -5.57
N GLY A 365 1.30 22.76 -6.35
CA GLY A 365 1.94 23.04 -7.64
C GLY A 365 3.45 23.25 -7.52
N ASN A 366 4.20 22.89 -8.56
CA ASN A 366 5.68 22.94 -8.61
C ASN A 366 6.39 22.11 -7.55
N SER A 367 5.72 21.14 -6.88
CA SER A 367 6.37 20.40 -5.77
C SER A 367 7.60 19.63 -6.22
N PHE A 368 7.65 19.13 -7.43
CA PHE A 368 8.79 18.45 -8.04
C PHE A 368 9.29 19.15 -9.31
N TYR A 369 9.01 20.45 -9.45
CA TYR A 369 9.49 21.20 -10.61
C TYR A 369 11.01 21.10 -10.77
N GLN A 370 11.50 20.69 -11.96
CA GLN A 370 12.93 20.47 -12.23
C GLN A 370 13.62 19.40 -11.36
N CYS A 371 12.93 18.40 -10.87
CA CYS A 371 13.57 17.21 -10.30
C CYS A 371 14.06 16.31 -11.43
N ILE A 372 15.13 16.72 -12.11
CA ILE A 372 15.60 16.12 -13.37
C ILE A 372 16.13 14.69 -13.19
N ALA A 373 16.50 14.27 -11.98
CA ALA A 373 17.01 12.92 -11.70
C ALA A 373 15.89 11.93 -11.28
N LEU A 374 14.65 12.43 -11.03
CA LEU A 374 13.56 11.60 -10.58
C LEU A 374 13.08 10.67 -11.69
N LYS A 375 13.21 9.35 -11.48
CA LYS A 375 12.86 8.33 -12.49
C LYS A 375 11.46 7.78 -12.34
N THR A 376 11.01 7.63 -11.12
CA THR A 376 9.69 7.10 -10.81
C THR A 376 9.17 7.67 -9.48
N ILE A 377 7.85 7.73 -9.35
CA ILE A 377 7.19 8.09 -8.08
C ILE A 377 5.86 7.38 -7.98
N ILE A 378 5.49 7.03 -6.75
CA ILE A 378 4.20 6.40 -6.43
C ILE A 378 3.32 7.44 -5.74
N LEU A 379 2.17 7.74 -6.32
CA LEU A 379 1.14 8.59 -5.74
C LEU A 379 0.08 7.70 -5.09
N PRO A 380 -0.23 7.91 -3.80
CA PRO A 380 -1.18 7.08 -3.07
C PRO A 380 -2.64 7.25 -3.52
N ASP A 381 -3.48 6.29 -3.16
CA ASP A 381 -4.91 6.30 -3.51
C ASP A 381 -5.71 7.42 -2.83
N SER A 382 -5.23 7.92 -1.71
CA SER A 382 -5.83 9.07 -0.99
C SER A 382 -5.71 10.38 -1.75
N MET A 383 -4.82 10.47 -2.75
CA MET A 383 -4.59 11.69 -3.51
C MET A 383 -5.73 12.00 -4.46
N THR A 384 -6.18 13.25 -4.49
CA THR A 384 -7.32 13.68 -5.31
C THR A 384 -6.95 14.61 -6.45
N ASN A 385 -5.83 15.30 -6.35
CA ASN A 385 -5.38 16.28 -7.33
C ASN A 385 -3.86 16.25 -7.52
N ILE A 386 -3.42 16.38 -8.77
CA ILE A 386 -2.03 16.67 -9.13
C ILE A 386 -1.99 18.13 -9.58
N GLY A 387 -1.37 18.99 -8.77
CA GLY A 387 -1.34 20.43 -8.95
C GLY A 387 -0.59 20.89 -10.21
N ALA A 388 -0.73 22.16 -10.56
CA ALA A 388 -0.10 22.73 -11.74
C ALA A 388 1.44 22.65 -11.66
N ALA A 389 2.07 22.28 -12.78
CA ALA A 389 3.53 22.16 -12.92
C ALA A 389 4.21 21.25 -11.87
N THR A 390 3.46 20.33 -11.26
CA THR A 390 3.98 19.50 -10.15
C THR A 390 5.23 18.75 -10.55
N PHE A 391 5.25 18.10 -11.71
CA PHE A 391 6.37 17.33 -12.25
C PHE A 391 7.01 18.02 -13.48
N GLN A 392 6.70 19.29 -13.71
CA GLN A 392 7.25 19.98 -14.88
C GLN A 392 8.77 19.90 -14.88
N ARG A 393 9.35 19.52 -16.03
CA ARG A 393 10.80 19.30 -16.22
C ARG A 393 11.41 18.20 -15.36
N CYS A 394 10.64 17.18 -14.99
CA CYS A 394 11.19 15.91 -14.51
C CYS A 394 11.66 15.09 -15.72
N GLU A 395 12.76 15.51 -16.33
CA GLU A 395 13.20 15.02 -17.65
C GLU A 395 13.55 13.53 -17.66
N SER A 396 13.92 12.95 -16.51
CA SER A 396 14.22 11.51 -16.36
C SER A 396 13.04 10.69 -15.85
N LEU A 397 11.85 11.28 -15.66
CA LEU A 397 10.68 10.54 -15.16
C LEU A 397 10.20 9.57 -16.23
N GLU A 398 10.56 8.29 -16.08
CA GLU A 398 10.22 7.21 -17.02
C GLU A 398 8.82 6.68 -16.82
N SER A 399 8.41 6.59 -15.53
CA SER A 399 7.11 6.07 -15.15
C SER A 399 6.56 6.72 -13.89
N ILE A 400 5.24 6.67 -13.74
CA ILE A 400 4.54 7.12 -12.52
C ILE A 400 3.43 6.15 -12.16
N VAL A 401 3.27 5.88 -10.86
CA VAL A 401 2.06 5.23 -10.34
C VAL A 401 1.09 6.32 -9.90
N ILE A 402 -0.11 6.31 -10.42
CA ILE A 402 -1.19 7.23 -10.05
C ILE A 402 -2.27 6.46 -9.28
N GLY A 403 -2.53 6.88 -8.05
CA GLY A 403 -3.57 6.32 -7.19
C GLY A 403 -4.98 6.52 -7.77
N SER A 404 -5.88 5.61 -7.44
CA SER A 404 -7.27 5.58 -7.94
C SER A 404 -8.12 6.79 -7.51
N GLY A 405 -7.70 7.50 -6.46
CA GLY A 405 -8.39 8.69 -5.95
C GLY A 405 -8.25 9.95 -6.81
N VAL A 406 -7.27 10.00 -7.72
CA VAL A 406 -6.97 11.20 -8.51
C VAL A 406 -8.14 11.52 -9.44
N LYS A 407 -8.68 12.76 -9.34
CA LYS A 407 -9.80 13.28 -10.13
C LYS A 407 -9.39 14.40 -11.07
N THR A 408 -8.31 15.12 -10.75
CA THR A 408 -7.86 16.25 -11.57
C THR A 408 -6.34 16.26 -11.73
N ILE A 409 -5.89 16.59 -12.93
CA ILE A 409 -4.48 16.85 -13.25
C ILE A 409 -4.42 18.24 -13.89
N ASP A 410 -3.76 19.14 -13.21
CA ASP A 410 -3.76 20.54 -13.56
C ASP A 410 -2.80 20.86 -14.73
N ARG A 411 -2.83 22.12 -15.19
CA ARG A 411 -2.02 22.63 -16.30
C ARG A 411 -0.53 22.35 -16.08
N ALA A 412 0.14 21.90 -17.13
CA ALA A 412 1.59 21.67 -17.17
C ALA A 412 2.13 20.71 -16.10
N ALA A 413 1.26 19.92 -15.45
CA ALA A 413 1.66 19.04 -14.37
C ALA A 413 2.81 18.09 -14.78
N PHE A 414 2.85 17.69 -16.06
CA PHE A 414 3.88 16.82 -16.65
C PHE A 414 4.59 17.45 -17.85
N ALA A 415 4.57 18.79 -17.92
CA ALA A 415 5.27 19.47 -19.02
C ALA A 415 6.77 19.16 -19.00
N GLU A 416 7.32 18.90 -20.18
CA GLU A 416 8.75 18.61 -20.37
C GLU A 416 9.24 17.34 -19.58
N CYS A 417 8.36 16.39 -19.25
CA CYS A 417 8.73 15.06 -18.77
C CYS A 417 9.10 14.16 -19.95
N THR A 418 10.20 14.44 -20.60
CA THR A 418 10.55 13.85 -21.92
C THR A 418 10.78 12.36 -21.93
N ALA A 419 11.08 11.75 -20.78
CA ALA A 419 11.27 10.30 -20.64
C ALA A 419 9.97 9.56 -20.29
N LEU A 420 8.86 10.27 -19.96
CA LEU A 420 7.63 9.65 -19.47
C LEU A 420 6.98 8.81 -20.57
N SER A 421 7.00 7.51 -20.38
CA SER A 421 6.47 6.53 -21.34
C SER A 421 5.37 5.65 -20.76
N ALA A 422 5.30 5.50 -19.43
CA ALA A 422 4.36 4.62 -18.74
C ALA A 422 3.65 5.30 -17.58
N VAL A 423 2.34 5.11 -17.51
CA VAL A 423 1.50 5.52 -16.38
C VAL A 423 0.82 4.27 -15.82
N PHE A 424 1.15 3.91 -14.60
CA PHE A 424 0.55 2.81 -13.87
C PHE A 424 -0.61 3.35 -13.02
N TYR A 425 -1.84 3.23 -13.51
CA TYR A 425 -3.01 3.73 -12.80
C TYR A 425 -3.64 2.63 -11.95
N ARG A 426 -3.90 2.92 -10.67
CA ARG A 426 -4.50 1.97 -9.73
C ARG A 426 -6.02 1.79 -9.90
N GLY A 427 -6.66 2.52 -10.80
CA GLY A 427 -8.06 2.36 -11.18
C GLY A 427 -8.22 1.61 -12.50
N THR A 428 -9.48 1.56 -12.98
CA THR A 428 -9.85 1.00 -14.28
C THR A 428 -9.69 2.02 -15.41
N GLU A 429 -9.79 1.56 -16.65
CA GLU A 429 -9.84 2.46 -17.82
C GLU A 429 -11.05 3.40 -17.78
N ALA A 430 -12.19 2.92 -17.27
CA ALA A 430 -13.38 3.75 -17.09
C ALA A 430 -13.12 4.89 -16.09
N ASP A 431 -12.48 4.59 -14.94
CA ASP A 431 -12.14 5.60 -13.94
C ASP A 431 -11.14 6.63 -14.49
N ARG A 432 -10.17 6.17 -15.30
CA ARG A 432 -9.21 7.07 -15.97
C ARG A 432 -9.91 8.07 -16.88
N ASN A 433 -10.94 7.67 -17.59
CA ASN A 433 -11.68 8.54 -18.49
C ASN A 433 -12.48 9.63 -17.76
N GLU A 434 -12.68 9.46 -16.45
CA GLU A 434 -13.30 10.47 -15.59
C GLU A 434 -12.30 11.48 -15.01
N ILE A 435 -10.98 11.20 -15.11
CA ILE A 435 -9.95 12.13 -14.65
C ILE A 435 -9.97 13.36 -15.58
N ARG A 436 -10.18 14.54 -15.00
CA ARG A 436 -10.07 15.80 -15.71
C ARG A 436 -8.61 16.19 -15.87
N ILE A 437 -8.05 15.91 -17.03
CA ILE A 437 -6.68 16.29 -17.38
C ILE A 437 -6.73 17.61 -18.15
N ASN A 438 -6.09 18.66 -17.60
CA ASN A 438 -5.87 19.88 -18.34
C ASN A 438 -4.86 19.60 -19.47
N ALA A 439 -5.30 19.70 -20.73
CA ALA A 439 -4.47 19.36 -21.89
C ALA A 439 -3.32 20.38 -22.12
N GLU A 440 -3.39 21.58 -21.53
CA GLU A 440 -2.36 22.59 -21.72
C GLU A 440 -1.03 22.14 -21.12
N SER A 441 -0.06 21.88 -22.00
CA SER A 441 1.30 21.43 -21.67
C SER A 441 1.38 20.09 -20.90
N ASN A 442 0.38 19.21 -21.05
CA ASN A 442 0.42 17.83 -20.51
C ASN A 442 0.52 16.78 -21.64
N GLN A 443 1.08 17.15 -22.78
CA GLN A 443 1.13 16.28 -23.96
C GLN A 443 1.86 14.98 -23.67
N THR A 444 2.99 15.02 -22.96
CA THR A 444 3.77 13.83 -22.60
C THR A 444 2.97 12.80 -21.78
N LEU A 445 2.14 13.28 -20.84
CA LEU A 445 1.24 12.41 -20.07
C LEU A 445 0.15 11.78 -20.94
N LEU A 446 -0.39 12.57 -21.88
CA LEU A 446 -1.48 12.12 -22.78
C LEU A 446 -0.96 11.10 -23.81
N GLU A 447 0.30 11.20 -24.21
CA GLU A 447 0.96 10.30 -25.15
C GLU A 447 1.56 9.06 -24.49
N ALA A 448 1.76 9.07 -23.18
CA ALA A 448 2.27 7.93 -22.42
C ALA A 448 1.30 6.74 -22.47
N THR A 449 1.84 5.53 -22.37
CA THR A 449 1.01 4.32 -22.28
C THR A 449 0.44 4.19 -20.88
N TRP A 450 -0.89 4.11 -20.79
CA TRP A 450 -1.58 3.87 -19.52
C TRP A 450 -1.82 2.39 -19.31
N TYR A 451 -1.45 1.90 -18.13
CA TYR A 451 -1.70 0.55 -17.67
C TYR A 451 -2.66 0.59 -16.48
N TYR A 452 -3.60 -0.36 -16.44
CA TYR A 452 -4.67 -0.43 -15.44
C TYR A 452 -4.42 -1.57 -14.46
N TYR A 453 -4.63 -1.32 -13.19
CA TYR A 453 -4.33 -2.30 -12.15
C TYR A 453 -5.22 -3.53 -12.24
N SER A 454 -4.62 -4.70 -12.17
CA SER A 454 -5.33 -5.97 -12.05
C SER A 454 -4.57 -6.90 -11.11
N GLU A 455 -5.16 -7.23 -9.97
CA GLU A 455 -4.55 -8.14 -8.99
C GLU A 455 -4.37 -9.57 -9.51
N THR A 456 -5.23 -9.97 -10.46
CA THR A 456 -5.18 -11.29 -11.09
C THR A 456 -4.89 -11.15 -12.57
N GLU A 457 -4.30 -12.21 -13.16
CA GLU A 457 -4.00 -12.22 -14.60
C GLU A 457 -5.26 -11.91 -15.42
N PRO A 458 -5.22 -10.86 -16.26
CA PRO A 458 -6.36 -10.46 -17.05
C PRO A 458 -6.76 -11.54 -18.07
N THR A 459 -8.06 -11.72 -18.28
CA THR A 459 -8.61 -12.63 -19.29
C THR A 459 -8.95 -11.92 -20.60
N THR A 460 -8.82 -10.62 -20.65
CA THR A 460 -9.09 -9.76 -21.81
C THR A 460 -7.80 -9.10 -22.27
N GLU A 461 -7.71 -8.81 -23.56
CA GLU A 461 -6.62 -7.99 -24.10
C GLU A 461 -6.70 -6.57 -23.53
N GLY A 462 -5.55 -5.97 -23.23
CA GLY A 462 -5.44 -4.61 -22.70
C GLY A 462 -4.11 -4.36 -22.00
N ASN A 463 -3.88 -3.12 -21.64
CA ASN A 463 -2.71 -2.71 -20.89
C ASN A 463 -2.98 -2.88 -19.40
N PHE A 464 -2.50 -3.98 -18.82
CA PHE A 464 -2.69 -4.26 -17.40
C PHE A 464 -1.36 -4.37 -16.67
N TRP A 465 -1.37 -4.06 -15.38
CA TRP A 465 -0.22 -4.16 -14.51
C TRP A 465 -0.59 -4.64 -13.11
N HIS A 466 0.42 -5.10 -12.38
CA HIS A 466 0.33 -5.51 -10.99
C HIS A 466 1.65 -5.22 -10.28
N TYR A 467 1.71 -5.48 -8.99
CA TYR A 467 2.96 -5.41 -8.25
C TYR A 467 3.67 -6.77 -8.23
N VAL A 468 4.97 -6.77 -8.53
CA VAL A 468 5.89 -7.88 -8.28
C VAL A 468 6.96 -7.37 -7.34
N ASP A 469 7.04 -7.90 -6.14
CA ASP A 469 7.99 -7.44 -5.09
C ASP A 469 7.95 -5.92 -4.86
N GLY A 470 6.76 -5.34 -4.90
CA GLY A 470 6.55 -3.88 -4.72
C GLY A 470 6.87 -3.03 -5.96
N VAL A 471 7.28 -3.64 -7.07
CA VAL A 471 7.60 -2.96 -8.33
C VAL A 471 6.41 -3.05 -9.28
N PRO A 472 5.93 -1.92 -9.86
CA PRO A 472 4.93 -1.93 -10.91
C PRO A 472 5.42 -2.73 -12.13
N THR A 473 4.71 -3.80 -12.48
CA THR A 473 5.09 -4.72 -13.54
C THR A 473 3.91 -4.93 -14.50
N VAL A 474 4.17 -4.86 -15.79
CA VAL A 474 3.16 -5.08 -16.83
C VAL A 474 2.88 -6.58 -16.95
N TRP A 475 1.60 -6.97 -16.97
CA TRP A 475 1.20 -8.35 -17.22
C TRP A 475 1.72 -8.84 -18.59
N GLY A 476 2.30 -10.04 -18.61
CA GLY A 476 2.90 -10.64 -19.81
C GLY A 476 4.37 -10.31 -20.04
N ASN A 477 4.96 -9.35 -19.32
CA ASN A 477 6.39 -9.04 -19.34
C ASN A 477 7.15 -9.70 -18.17
N GLU A 478 6.54 -10.64 -17.48
CA GLU A 478 7.25 -11.45 -16.49
C GLU A 478 8.38 -12.18 -17.21
N HIS A 479 9.59 -12.09 -16.71
CA HIS A 479 10.74 -12.79 -17.25
C HIS A 479 10.38 -14.23 -17.55
N PRO A 480 10.62 -14.73 -18.78
CA PRO A 480 10.42 -16.15 -19.04
C PRO A 480 11.28 -16.93 -18.05
N SER A 481 10.65 -17.78 -17.25
CA SER A 481 11.36 -18.76 -16.44
C SER A 481 12.42 -19.41 -17.31
N PRO A 482 13.68 -19.57 -16.86
CA PRO A 482 14.65 -20.33 -17.63
C PRO A 482 14.03 -21.69 -17.89
N ARG A 483 13.83 -22.01 -19.18
CA ARG A 483 13.39 -23.35 -19.59
C ARG A 483 14.44 -24.30 -19.02
N THR A 484 14.04 -25.17 -18.15
CA THR A 484 14.79 -26.38 -17.85
C THR A 484 14.83 -27.15 -19.16
N GLU A 485 15.95 -27.06 -19.86
CA GLU A 485 16.28 -28.05 -20.89
C GLU A 485 16.48 -29.39 -20.17
N ASP A 486 15.65 -30.35 -20.52
CA ASP A 486 15.78 -31.76 -20.16
C ASP A 486 17.08 -32.40 -20.76
#